data_d63d5c30d60dca1bc21dcdae4cfbfcdf
#
_entry.id   d63d5c30d60dca1bc21dcdae4cfbfcdf
#
_cell.length_a   1.000
_cell.length_b   1.000
_cell.length_c   1.000
_cell.angle_alpha   90.00
_cell.angle_beta   90.00
_cell.angle_gamma   90.00
#
_symmetry.space_group_name_H-M   'P 1'
#
loop_
_entity.id
_entity.type
_entity.pdbx_description
1 polymer ?
#
loop_
_entity_poly.entity_id
_entity_poly.type
_entity_poly.pdbx_seq_one_letter_code
_entity_poly.pdbx_strand_id
1 'polypeptide(L)'
;MSIVLDLIVILIIALFTFIGYKQGLIKTAIKITSFFIAIIIALVLYKPVSALIIKNTTIDDKIESTIIEKITPEGMKPEDEASEATKIPQGFIKEANNTIKDTAETITVKIVEVCTVLILYFISRIVLKFIAALGDLIAKLPILKQFNKLGGTIFGALKGLLIVYVILAVVYLISPLLKENATKSIDETILTKAMYNNNIITKIIL
;
A
#
# COMPACT_ATOMS: atom_id res chain seq x y z
N MET A 1 14.73 -2.71 -30.97
CA MET A 1 14.18 -3.00 -29.61
C MET A 1 12.73 -2.58 -29.42
N SER A 2 12.19 -1.79 -30.32
CA SER A 2 10.83 -1.22 -30.26
C SER A 2 9.69 -2.25 -30.16
N ILE A 3 9.75 -3.30 -30.96
CA ILE A 3 8.70 -4.35 -31.00
C ILE A 3 8.63 -5.12 -29.67
N VAL A 4 9.73 -5.25 -28.93
CA VAL A 4 9.75 -6.01 -27.66
C VAL A 4 8.89 -5.34 -26.58
N LEU A 5 8.92 -4.01 -26.48
CA LEU A 5 8.10 -3.27 -25.51
C LEU A 5 6.61 -3.39 -25.85
N ASP A 6 6.25 -3.25 -27.13
CA ASP A 6 4.87 -3.44 -27.57
C ASP A 6 4.39 -4.88 -27.30
N LEU A 7 5.26 -5.88 -27.53
CA LEU A 7 4.96 -7.27 -27.22
C LEU A 7 4.73 -7.48 -25.72
N ILE A 8 5.54 -6.87 -24.85
CA ILE A 8 5.38 -6.93 -23.38
C ILE A 8 4.04 -6.32 -22.96
N VAL A 9 3.68 -5.15 -23.51
CA VAL A 9 2.39 -4.49 -23.23
C VAL A 9 1.22 -5.39 -23.64
N ILE A 10 1.25 -5.93 -24.85
CA ILE A 10 0.22 -6.85 -25.35
C ILE A 10 0.15 -8.11 -24.46
N LEU A 11 1.29 -8.67 -24.08
CA LEU A 11 1.36 -9.86 -23.24
C LEU A 11 0.76 -9.62 -21.86
N ILE A 12 1.04 -8.46 -21.24
CA ILE A 12 0.42 -8.07 -19.97
C ILE A 12 -1.10 -7.98 -20.10
N ILE A 13 -1.61 -7.27 -21.11
CA ILE A 13 -3.05 -7.12 -21.33
C ILE A 13 -3.68 -8.48 -21.60
N ALA A 14 -3.10 -9.31 -22.46
CA ALA A 14 -3.59 -10.66 -22.78
C ALA A 14 -3.63 -11.57 -21.55
N LEU A 15 -2.59 -11.53 -20.71
CA LEU A 15 -2.50 -12.31 -19.49
C LEU A 15 -3.63 -11.94 -18.51
N PHE A 16 -3.84 -10.66 -18.26
CA PHE A 16 -4.93 -10.21 -17.39
C PHE A 16 -6.31 -10.49 -17.97
N THR A 17 -6.48 -10.37 -19.29
CA THR A 17 -7.69 -10.75 -20.01
C THR A 17 -8.00 -12.23 -19.83
N PHE A 18 -7.00 -13.09 -19.99
CA PHE A 18 -7.14 -14.54 -19.79
C PHE A 18 -7.46 -14.91 -18.33
N ILE A 19 -6.81 -14.25 -17.38
CA ILE A 19 -7.11 -14.42 -15.95
C ILE A 19 -8.56 -13.99 -15.68
N GLY A 20 -9.01 -12.87 -16.24
CA GLY A 20 -10.38 -12.36 -16.11
C GLY A 20 -11.40 -13.34 -16.70
N TYR A 21 -11.13 -13.91 -17.88
CA TYR A 21 -11.96 -14.94 -18.50
C TYR A 21 -12.09 -16.18 -17.60
N LYS A 22 -10.98 -16.66 -17.01
CA LYS A 22 -11.00 -17.81 -16.11
C LYS A 22 -11.72 -17.53 -14.78
N GLN A 23 -11.55 -16.34 -14.21
CA GLN A 23 -12.15 -15.98 -12.92
C GLN A 23 -13.62 -15.59 -13.05
N GLY A 24 -14.00 -14.99 -14.17
CA GLY A 24 -15.32 -14.43 -14.40
C GLY A 24 -15.52 -13.06 -13.73
N LEU A 25 -16.58 -12.36 -14.15
CA LEU A 25 -16.92 -11.02 -13.65
C LEU A 25 -17.25 -11.03 -12.17
N ILE A 26 -18.10 -11.96 -11.74
CA ILE A 26 -18.60 -12.02 -10.35
C ILE A 26 -17.44 -12.18 -9.38
N LYS A 27 -16.54 -13.12 -9.63
CA LYS A 27 -15.37 -13.34 -8.78
C LYS A 27 -14.42 -12.14 -8.76
N THR A 28 -14.23 -11.50 -9.91
CA THR A 28 -13.39 -10.31 -10.04
C THR A 28 -14.00 -9.12 -9.32
N ALA A 29 -15.30 -8.90 -9.51
CA ALA A 29 -16.05 -7.84 -8.81
C ALA A 29 -16.01 -8.02 -7.29
N ILE A 30 -16.28 -9.23 -6.80
CA ILE A 30 -16.21 -9.54 -5.36
C ILE A 30 -14.82 -9.27 -4.80
N LYS A 31 -13.75 -9.65 -5.52
CA LYS A 31 -12.37 -9.39 -5.07
C LYS A 31 -12.07 -7.91 -4.91
N ILE A 32 -12.52 -7.09 -5.86
CA ILE A 32 -12.30 -5.64 -5.83
C ILE A 32 -13.13 -5.01 -4.72
N THR A 33 -14.43 -5.35 -4.66
CA THR A 33 -15.31 -4.85 -3.60
C THR A 33 -14.79 -5.25 -2.22
N SER A 34 -14.33 -6.50 -2.04
CA SER A 34 -13.72 -6.97 -0.80
C SER A 34 -12.45 -6.21 -0.44
N PHE A 35 -11.67 -5.75 -1.43
CA PHE A 35 -10.49 -4.93 -1.17
C PHE A 35 -10.88 -3.59 -0.53
N PHE A 36 -11.84 -2.88 -1.11
CA PHE A 36 -12.31 -1.59 -0.58
C PHE A 36 -13.02 -1.76 0.76
N ILE A 37 -13.87 -2.78 0.90
CA ILE A 37 -14.55 -3.07 2.16
C ILE A 37 -13.53 -3.36 3.27
N ALA A 38 -12.46 -4.13 3.00
CA ALA A 38 -11.42 -4.40 3.98
C ALA A 38 -10.70 -3.13 4.44
N ILE A 39 -10.42 -2.19 3.52
CA ILE A 39 -9.84 -0.89 3.86
C ILE A 39 -10.81 -0.09 4.76
N ILE A 40 -12.07 -0.01 4.38
CA ILE A 40 -13.09 0.73 5.16
C ILE A 40 -13.20 0.15 6.57
N ILE A 41 -13.30 -1.18 6.70
CA ILE A 41 -13.36 -1.86 8.00
C ILE A 41 -12.11 -1.52 8.83
N ALA A 42 -10.93 -1.61 8.24
CA ALA A 42 -9.69 -1.29 8.93
C ALA A 42 -9.66 0.16 9.42
N LEU A 43 -10.05 1.12 8.56
CA LEU A 43 -10.07 2.55 8.88
C LEU A 43 -11.17 2.94 9.89
N VAL A 44 -12.26 2.20 9.97
CA VAL A 44 -13.32 2.46 10.96
C VAL A 44 -12.95 1.87 12.32
N LEU A 45 -12.33 0.70 12.33
CA LEU A 45 -12.08 -0.06 13.57
C LEU A 45 -10.70 0.19 14.20
N TYR A 46 -9.73 0.84 13.50
CA TYR A 46 -8.37 0.95 14.03
C TYR A 46 -8.30 1.73 15.35
N LYS A 47 -9.05 2.83 15.49
CA LYS A 47 -9.02 3.65 16.72
C LYS A 47 -9.49 2.89 17.95
N PRO A 48 -10.70 2.27 17.98
CA PRO A 48 -11.13 1.53 19.14
C PRO A 48 -10.24 0.30 19.41
N VAL A 49 -9.72 -0.36 18.36
CA VAL A 49 -8.87 -1.53 18.53
C VAL A 49 -7.48 -1.15 19.01
N SER A 50 -6.85 -0.10 18.48
CA SER A 50 -5.54 0.38 18.97
C SER A 50 -5.62 0.85 20.43
N ALA A 51 -6.70 1.55 20.81
CA ALA A 51 -6.92 1.95 22.20
C ALA A 51 -7.07 0.73 23.14
N LEU A 52 -7.72 -0.37 22.69
CA LEU A 52 -7.80 -1.60 23.44
C LEU A 52 -6.44 -2.32 23.56
N ILE A 53 -5.62 -2.26 22.51
CA ILE A 53 -4.26 -2.83 22.52
C ILE A 53 -3.41 -2.07 23.55
N ILE A 54 -3.36 -0.75 23.48
CA ILE A 54 -2.62 0.09 24.39
C ILE A 54 -3.07 -0.13 25.85
N LYS A 55 -4.39 -0.21 26.08
CA LYS A 55 -4.93 -0.38 27.43
C LYS A 55 -4.65 -1.76 28.05
N ASN A 56 -4.57 -2.81 27.24
CA ASN A 56 -4.52 -4.20 27.74
C ASN A 56 -3.17 -4.89 27.49
N THR A 57 -2.19 -4.21 26.91
CA THR A 57 -0.87 -4.77 26.62
C THR A 57 0.21 -3.77 27.01
N THR A 58 1.44 -4.22 27.16
CA THR A 58 2.62 -3.37 27.40
C THR A 58 3.46 -3.21 26.13
N ILE A 59 2.81 -3.32 24.96
CA ILE A 59 3.50 -3.19 23.67
C ILE A 59 3.92 -1.74 23.44
N ASP A 60 3.07 -0.81 23.82
CA ASP A 60 3.31 0.64 23.78
C ASP A 60 4.50 1.01 24.64
N ASP A 61 4.58 0.56 25.90
CA ASP A 61 5.71 0.80 26.81
C ASP A 61 7.05 0.35 26.19
N LYS A 62 7.05 -0.85 25.56
CA LYS A 62 8.24 -1.38 24.90
C LYS A 62 8.67 -0.57 23.66
N ILE A 63 7.72 -0.12 22.86
CA ILE A 63 8.00 0.71 21.70
C ILE A 63 8.50 2.08 22.16
N GLU A 64 7.82 2.69 23.13
CA GLU A 64 8.18 3.99 23.70
C GLU A 64 9.60 3.97 24.27
N SER A 65 9.93 2.99 25.13
CA SER A 65 11.27 2.86 25.69
C SER A 65 12.35 2.69 24.62
N THR A 66 12.08 1.91 23.57
CA THR A 66 12.99 1.74 22.44
C THR A 66 13.17 3.04 21.64
N ILE A 67 12.12 3.83 21.49
CA ILE A 67 12.19 5.13 20.82
C ILE A 67 13.00 6.10 21.66
N ILE A 68 12.70 6.22 22.96
CA ILE A 68 13.41 7.10 23.90
C ILE A 68 14.91 6.76 23.88
N GLU A 69 15.27 5.49 23.97
CA GLU A 69 16.67 5.06 23.91
C GLU A 69 17.39 5.51 22.64
N LYS A 70 16.69 5.51 21.49
CA LYS A 70 17.28 5.89 20.21
C LYS A 70 17.34 7.38 19.95
N ILE A 71 16.39 8.18 20.48
CA ILE A 71 16.33 9.61 20.24
C ILE A 71 16.98 10.44 21.36
N THR A 72 17.30 9.82 22.51
CA THR A 72 18.00 10.50 23.60
C THR A 72 19.48 10.60 23.24
N PRO A 73 20.05 11.83 23.16
CA PRO A 73 21.46 12.00 22.88
C PRO A 73 22.35 11.38 23.97
N GLU A 74 23.53 10.90 23.57
CA GLU A 74 24.56 10.50 24.55
C GLU A 74 24.92 11.70 25.42
N GLY A 75 24.81 11.56 26.73
CA GLY A 75 24.98 12.66 27.70
C GLY A 75 23.69 13.24 28.30
N MET A 76 22.52 12.81 27.81
CA MET A 76 21.20 13.07 28.42
C MET A 76 20.54 11.79 28.94
N LYS A 77 21.24 10.66 28.92
CA LYS A 77 20.72 9.40 29.48
C LYS A 77 20.66 9.47 31.00
N PRO A 78 19.59 8.92 31.61
CA PRO A 78 19.46 8.93 33.08
C PRO A 78 20.60 8.24 33.84
N GLU A 79 21.37 7.39 33.14
CA GLU A 79 22.54 6.69 33.72
C GLU A 79 23.79 7.58 33.82
N ASP A 80 23.80 8.76 33.19
CA ASP A 80 24.90 9.71 33.22
C ASP A 80 24.82 10.69 34.42
N GLU A 81 24.10 10.33 35.49
CA GLU A 81 24.03 11.16 36.71
C GLU A 81 25.41 11.45 37.38
N ALA A 82 26.47 10.91 36.82
CA ALA A 82 27.82 11.03 37.42
C ALA A 82 28.78 11.97 36.67
N SER A 83 28.38 12.67 35.63
CA SER A 83 29.32 13.61 34.98
C SER A 83 29.03 15.08 35.36
N GLU A 84 29.69 15.54 36.42
CA GLU A 84 29.84 16.97 36.78
C GLU A 84 30.40 17.89 35.68
N ALA A 85 30.54 17.37 34.46
CA ALA A 85 31.19 18.04 33.33
C ALA A 85 30.26 18.84 32.41
N THR A 86 28.95 18.68 32.49
CA THR A 86 28.02 19.39 31.60
C THR A 86 27.42 20.62 32.29
N LYS A 87 27.88 21.80 31.89
CA LYS A 87 27.38 23.13 32.32
C LYS A 87 25.95 23.44 31.81
N ILE A 88 25.10 22.42 31.66
CA ILE A 88 23.71 22.60 31.18
C ILE A 88 22.81 22.80 32.41
N PRO A 89 22.00 23.86 32.47
CA PRO A 89 21.07 24.08 33.57
C PRO A 89 20.07 22.89 33.67
N GLN A 90 19.89 22.37 34.90
CA GLN A 90 18.99 21.22 35.15
C GLN A 90 17.56 21.43 34.63
N GLY A 91 17.08 22.69 34.62
CA GLY A 91 15.77 23.02 34.02
C GLY A 91 15.68 22.70 32.54
N PHE A 92 16.77 22.91 31.79
CA PHE A 92 16.81 22.63 30.34
C PHE A 92 16.81 21.13 30.06
N ILE A 93 17.52 20.34 30.86
CA ILE A 93 17.57 18.89 30.78
C ILE A 93 16.16 18.30 31.04
N LYS A 94 15.48 18.82 32.06
CA LYS A 94 14.12 18.37 32.40
C LYS A 94 13.11 18.68 31.31
N GLU A 95 13.18 19.85 30.70
CA GLU A 95 12.30 20.27 29.62
C GLU A 95 12.57 19.46 28.33
N ALA A 96 13.85 19.23 28.02
CA ALA A 96 14.26 18.37 26.90
C ALA A 96 13.77 16.92 27.09
N ASN A 97 13.92 16.34 28.28
CA ASN A 97 13.45 14.98 28.56
C ASN A 97 11.92 14.87 28.48
N ASN A 98 11.16 15.86 28.94
CA ASN A 98 9.70 15.87 28.77
C ASN A 98 9.31 15.91 27.29
N THR A 99 9.97 16.79 26.51
CA THR A 99 9.70 16.88 25.05
C THR A 99 10.05 15.57 24.32
N ILE A 100 11.15 14.92 24.71
CA ILE A 100 11.54 13.61 24.16
C ILE A 100 10.47 12.57 24.50
N LYS A 101 10.00 12.54 25.73
CA LYS A 101 8.97 11.60 26.19
C LYS A 101 7.64 11.82 25.45
N ASP A 102 7.14 13.04 25.37
CA ASP A 102 5.89 13.38 24.69
C ASP A 102 5.97 13.05 23.20
N THR A 103 7.14 13.27 22.60
CA THR A 103 7.39 12.90 21.19
C THR A 103 7.41 11.39 21.02
N ALA A 104 8.07 10.65 21.90
CA ALA A 104 8.12 9.19 21.86
C ALA A 104 6.73 8.58 22.05
N GLU A 105 5.94 9.07 22.99
CA GLU A 105 4.56 8.64 23.20
C GLU A 105 3.71 8.85 21.93
N THR A 106 3.80 10.06 21.34
CA THR A 106 3.07 10.38 20.10
C THR A 106 3.45 9.45 18.95
N ILE A 107 4.75 9.19 18.77
CA ILE A 107 5.23 8.28 17.72
C ILE A 107 4.78 6.84 18.01
N THR A 108 4.85 6.39 19.25
CA THR A 108 4.43 5.07 19.71
C THR A 108 2.96 4.84 19.38
N VAL A 109 2.08 5.76 19.75
CA VAL A 109 0.64 5.68 19.43
C VAL A 109 0.43 5.57 17.92
N LYS A 110 1.14 6.37 17.12
CA LYS A 110 1.05 6.31 15.65
C LYS A 110 1.52 4.97 15.08
N ILE A 111 2.60 4.41 15.61
CA ILE A 111 3.08 3.08 15.20
C ILE A 111 2.03 2.01 15.52
N VAL A 112 1.47 2.01 16.72
CA VAL A 112 0.43 1.07 17.12
C VAL A 112 -0.82 1.24 16.25
N GLU A 113 -1.25 2.47 15.95
CA GLU A 113 -2.38 2.74 15.04
C GLU A 113 -2.13 2.15 13.65
N VAL A 114 -0.96 2.42 13.04
CA VAL A 114 -0.60 1.92 11.71
C VAL A 114 -0.53 0.40 11.68
N CYS A 115 0.12 -0.22 12.67
CA CYS A 115 0.16 -1.68 12.78
C CYS A 115 -1.25 -2.26 12.92
N THR A 116 -2.12 -1.63 13.70
CA THR A 116 -3.51 -2.04 13.89
C THR A 116 -4.29 -1.97 12.58
N VAL A 117 -4.14 -0.90 11.80
CA VAL A 117 -4.76 -0.79 10.46
C VAL A 117 -4.32 -1.94 9.56
N LEU A 118 -3.03 -2.25 9.52
CA LEU A 118 -2.51 -3.34 8.70
C LEU A 118 -3.07 -4.70 9.14
N ILE A 119 -3.05 -4.99 10.43
CA ILE A 119 -3.58 -6.24 10.99
C ILE A 119 -5.08 -6.38 10.68
N LEU A 120 -5.87 -5.34 10.94
CA LEU A 120 -7.30 -5.32 10.65
C LEU A 120 -7.59 -5.49 9.16
N TYR A 121 -6.80 -4.86 8.30
CA TYR A 121 -6.91 -5.04 6.85
C TYR A 121 -6.70 -6.51 6.46
N PHE A 122 -5.63 -7.15 6.94
CA PHE A 122 -5.36 -8.55 6.62
C PHE A 122 -6.43 -9.50 7.18
N ILE A 123 -6.88 -9.30 8.42
CA ILE A 123 -7.96 -10.09 9.02
C ILE A 123 -9.25 -9.92 8.20
N SER A 124 -9.64 -8.68 7.88
CA SER A 124 -10.82 -8.39 7.07
C SER A 124 -10.72 -9.03 5.68
N ARG A 125 -9.54 -9.03 5.07
CA ARG A 125 -9.29 -9.71 3.78
C ARG A 125 -9.50 -11.22 3.86
N ILE A 126 -9.07 -11.85 4.95
CA ILE A 126 -9.26 -13.28 5.17
C ILE A 126 -10.76 -13.60 5.34
N VAL A 127 -11.46 -12.86 6.20
CA VAL A 127 -12.90 -13.04 6.43
C VAL A 127 -13.69 -12.85 5.13
N LEU A 128 -13.43 -11.76 4.41
CA LEU A 128 -14.10 -11.47 3.14
C LEU A 128 -13.79 -12.52 2.04
N LYS A 129 -12.63 -13.18 2.09
CA LYS A 129 -12.31 -14.29 1.19
C LYS A 129 -13.23 -15.49 1.40
N PHE A 130 -13.61 -15.79 2.63
CA PHE A 130 -14.59 -16.83 2.93
C PHE A 130 -15.98 -16.46 2.40
N ILE A 131 -16.41 -15.20 2.59
CA ILE A 131 -17.68 -14.69 2.05
C ILE A 131 -17.67 -14.75 0.50
N ALA A 132 -16.56 -14.40 -0.11
CA ALA A 132 -16.39 -14.48 -1.57
C ALA A 132 -16.52 -15.89 -2.13
N ALA A 133 -16.16 -16.92 -1.36
CA ALA A 133 -16.32 -18.32 -1.78
C ALA A 133 -17.80 -18.70 -1.97
N LEU A 134 -18.73 -18.06 -1.24
CA LEU A 134 -20.17 -18.24 -1.45
C LEU A 134 -20.62 -17.67 -2.79
N GLY A 135 -20.03 -16.59 -3.26
CA GLY A 135 -20.30 -16.02 -4.58
C GLY A 135 -19.88 -16.92 -5.75
N ASP A 136 -18.85 -17.76 -5.54
CA ASP A 136 -18.41 -18.74 -6.55
C ASP A 136 -19.50 -19.80 -6.82
N LEU A 137 -20.37 -20.09 -5.86
CA LEU A 137 -21.51 -21.02 -6.05
C LEU A 137 -22.56 -20.41 -6.98
N ILE A 138 -22.85 -19.12 -6.82
CA ILE A 138 -23.81 -18.38 -7.66
C ILE A 138 -23.27 -18.24 -9.11
N ALA A 139 -21.97 -17.97 -9.24
CA ALA A 139 -21.31 -17.83 -10.55
C ALA A 139 -21.31 -19.11 -11.40
N LYS A 140 -21.59 -20.27 -10.82
CA LYS A 140 -21.64 -21.57 -11.51
C LYS A 140 -22.99 -21.88 -12.15
N LEU A 141 -24.01 -21.04 -11.93
CA LEU A 141 -25.32 -21.22 -12.56
C LEU A 141 -25.22 -21.17 -14.09
N PRO A 142 -25.86 -22.10 -14.84
CA PRO A 142 -25.64 -22.29 -16.30
C PRO A 142 -25.88 -21.01 -17.09
N ILE A 143 -26.95 -20.29 -16.78
CA ILE A 143 -27.36 -19.08 -17.49
C ILE A 143 -26.36 -17.92 -17.26
N LEU A 144 -25.83 -17.80 -16.04
CA LEU A 144 -24.88 -16.74 -15.67
C LEU A 144 -23.45 -17.03 -16.14
N LYS A 145 -23.13 -18.29 -16.48
CA LYS A 145 -21.76 -18.70 -16.80
C LYS A 145 -21.16 -17.99 -18.02
N GLN A 146 -21.94 -17.79 -19.09
CA GLN A 146 -21.46 -17.10 -20.28
C GLN A 146 -21.28 -15.63 -20.06
N PHE A 147 -22.28 -14.96 -19.47
CA PHE A 147 -22.20 -13.53 -19.11
C PHE A 147 -21.06 -13.27 -18.12
N ASN A 148 -20.87 -14.17 -17.14
CA ASN A 148 -19.80 -14.08 -16.18
C ASN A 148 -18.40 -14.17 -16.84
N LYS A 149 -18.23 -15.06 -17.81
CA LYS A 149 -16.96 -15.19 -18.56
C LYS A 149 -16.69 -13.97 -19.45
N LEU A 150 -17.69 -13.51 -20.21
CA LEU A 150 -17.56 -12.34 -21.08
C LEU A 150 -17.25 -11.08 -20.25
N GLY A 151 -18.02 -10.85 -19.18
CA GLY A 151 -17.76 -9.73 -18.28
C GLY A 151 -16.39 -9.82 -17.61
N GLY A 152 -15.97 -11.02 -17.22
CA GLY A 152 -14.63 -11.25 -16.68
C GLY A 152 -13.52 -10.95 -17.67
N THR A 153 -13.72 -11.28 -18.96
CA THR A 153 -12.77 -10.96 -20.04
C THR A 153 -12.59 -9.46 -20.20
N ILE A 154 -13.70 -8.73 -20.31
CA ILE A 154 -13.69 -7.26 -20.45
C ILE A 154 -13.01 -6.63 -19.22
N PHE A 155 -13.38 -7.08 -18.03
CA PHE A 155 -12.82 -6.55 -16.78
C PHE A 155 -11.33 -6.87 -16.64
N GLY A 156 -10.92 -8.08 -17.08
CA GLY A 156 -9.51 -8.46 -17.15
C GLY A 156 -8.71 -7.58 -18.10
N ALA A 157 -9.25 -7.29 -19.28
CA ALA A 157 -8.64 -6.40 -20.25
C ALA A 157 -8.47 -4.97 -19.71
N LEU A 158 -9.53 -4.42 -19.10
CA LEU A 158 -9.47 -3.10 -18.45
C LEU A 158 -8.44 -3.05 -17.32
N LYS A 159 -8.37 -4.10 -16.51
CA LYS A 159 -7.35 -4.22 -15.46
C LYS A 159 -5.94 -4.29 -16.04
N GLY A 160 -5.74 -5.07 -17.09
CA GLY A 160 -4.44 -5.15 -17.77
C GLY A 160 -4.02 -3.81 -18.34
N LEU A 161 -4.94 -3.10 -18.98
CA LEU A 161 -4.74 -1.74 -19.48
C LEU A 161 -4.34 -0.77 -18.38
N LEU A 162 -5.06 -0.79 -17.26
CA LEU A 162 -4.77 0.08 -16.11
C LEU A 162 -3.40 -0.20 -15.52
N ILE A 163 -3.00 -1.47 -15.40
CA ILE A 163 -1.66 -1.85 -14.92
C ILE A 163 -0.58 -1.32 -15.86
N VAL A 164 -0.77 -1.44 -17.16
CA VAL A 164 0.17 -0.88 -18.14
C VAL A 164 0.27 0.64 -17.97
N TYR A 165 -0.84 1.36 -17.84
CA TYR A 165 -0.83 2.80 -17.58
C TYR A 165 -0.09 3.17 -16.30
N VAL A 166 -0.27 2.40 -15.21
CA VAL A 166 0.48 2.61 -13.96
C VAL A 166 1.97 2.40 -14.17
N ILE A 167 2.38 1.33 -14.85
CA ILE A 167 3.78 1.06 -15.15
C ILE A 167 4.39 2.19 -15.98
N LEU A 168 3.70 2.62 -17.04
CA LEU A 168 4.16 3.72 -17.88
C LEU A 168 4.17 5.07 -17.16
N ALA A 169 3.26 5.31 -16.21
CA ALA A 169 3.28 6.49 -15.36
C ALA A 169 4.50 6.49 -14.44
N VAL A 170 4.85 5.35 -13.84
CA VAL A 170 6.08 5.23 -13.05
C VAL A 170 7.31 5.50 -13.92
N VAL A 171 7.38 4.91 -15.13
CA VAL A 171 8.47 5.16 -16.07
C VAL A 171 8.55 6.65 -16.44
N TYR A 172 7.42 7.31 -16.63
CA TYR A 172 7.36 8.76 -16.90
C TYR A 172 7.94 9.58 -15.74
N LEU A 173 7.55 9.25 -14.49
CA LEU A 173 8.04 9.97 -13.29
C LEU A 173 9.54 9.81 -13.07
N ILE A 174 10.08 8.63 -13.37
CA ILE A 174 11.53 8.35 -13.23
C ILE A 174 12.33 8.69 -14.49
N SER A 175 11.66 9.12 -15.58
CA SER A 175 12.33 9.40 -16.86
C SER A 175 13.50 10.39 -16.76
N PRO A 176 13.49 11.44 -15.89
CA PRO A 176 14.64 12.33 -15.72
C PRO A 176 15.86 11.62 -15.10
N LEU A 177 15.66 10.49 -14.41
CA LEU A 177 16.73 9.70 -13.82
C LEU A 177 17.21 8.59 -14.74
N LEU A 178 16.47 8.30 -15.82
CA LEU A 178 16.81 7.26 -16.77
C LEU A 178 17.78 7.81 -17.83
N LYS A 179 18.68 6.93 -18.29
CA LYS A 179 19.55 7.28 -19.42
C LYS A 179 18.69 7.52 -20.67
N GLU A 180 19.10 8.45 -21.51
CA GLU A 180 18.42 8.86 -22.77
C GLU A 180 18.03 7.67 -23.68
N ASN A 181 18.77 6.58 -23.62
CA ASN A 181 18.47 5.36 -24.37
C ASN A 181 17.16 4.66 -23.96
N ALA A 182 16.70 4.83 -22.72
CA ALA A 182 15.46 4.18 -22.24
C ALA A 182 14.22 4.89 -22.80
N THR A 183 14.21 6.23 -22.84
CA THR A 183 13.13 7.01 -23.43
C THR A 183 13.08 6.87 -24.94
N LYS A 184 14.24 6.85 -25.62
CA LYS A 184 14.35 6.58 -27.07
C LYS A 184 13.73 5.21 -27.43
N SER A 185 13.92 4.19 -26.60
CA SER A 185 13.31 2.88 -26.85
C SER A 185 11.78 2.91 -26.85
N ILE A 186 11.15 3.77 -26.05
CA ILE A 186 9.70 3.97 -26.03
C ILE A 186 9.27 4.72 -27.28
N ASP A 187 10.02 5.74 -27.70
CA ASP A 187 9.70 6.54 -28.89
C ASP A 187 9.72 5.73 -30.19
N GLU A 188 10.47 4.65 -30.25
CA GLU A 188 10.51 3.73 -31.38
C GLU A 188 9.34 2.73 -31.40
N THR A 189 8.46 2.69 -30.38
CA THR A 189 7.30 1.80 -30.31
C THR A 189 6.04 2.48 -30.85
N ILE A 190 5.04 1.70 -31.24
CA ILE A 190 3.76 2.22 -31.72
C ILE A 190 2.74 2.27 -30.58
N LEU A 191 2.47 1.13 -29.96
CA LEU A 191 1.45 1.00 -28.92
C LEU A 191 1.91 1.60 -27.60
N THR A 192 3.10 1.24 -27.16
CA THR A 192 3.68 1.72 -25.91
C THR A 192 3.85 3.23 -25.93
N LYS A 193 4.34 3.82 -27.03
CA LYS A 193 4.45 5.27 -27.23
C LYS A 193 3.09 5.95 -27.15
N ALA A 194 2.08 5.42 -27.85
CA ALA A 194 0.73 5.99 -27.84
C ALA A 194 0.15 5.99 -26.42
N MET A 195 0.34 4.90 -25.66
CA MET A 195 -0.12 4.78 -24.27
C MET A 195 0.70 5.65 -23.31
N TYR A 196 2.00 5.82 -23.54
CA TYR A 196 2.89 6.66 -22.74
C TYR A 196 2.52 8.15 -22.88
N ASN A 197 2.37 8.64 -24.10
CA ASN A 197 2.05 10.04 -24.39
C ASN A 197 0.60 10.43 -24.01
N ASN A 198 -0.32 9.46 -24.04
CA ASN A 198 -1.72 9.65 -23.66
C ASN A 198 -2.06 9.02 -22.31
N ASN A 199 -1.10 8.95 -21.40
CA ASN A 199 -1.30 8.35 -20.11
C ASN A 199 -2.26 9.21 -19.25
N ILE A 200 -3.43 8.64 -18.96
CA ILE A 200 -4.48 9.29 -18.17
C ILE A 200 -3.99 9.59 -16.75
N ILE A 201 -3.17 8.69 -16.18
CA ILE A 201 -2.67 8.83 -14.81
C ILE A 201 -1.70 10.00 -14.69
N THR A 202 -0.80 10.17 -15.65
CA THR A 202 0.13 11.31 -15.64
C THR A 202 -0.59 12.63 -15.84
N LYS A 203 -1.66 12.67 -16.66
CA LYS A 203 -2.49 13.87 -16.87
C LYS A 203 -3.31 14.29 -15.63
N ILE A 204 -3.53 13.38 -14.69
CA ILE A 204 -4.26 13.66 -13.42
C ILE A 204 -3.27 14.11 -12.33
N ILE A 205 -2.04 13.61 -12.36
CA ILE A 205 -1.04 13.84 -11.29
C ILE A 205 -0.21 15.10 -11.56
N LEU A 206 -0.02 15.42 -12.83
CA LEU A 206 0.75 16.58 -13.32
C LEU A 206 -0.16 17.64 -13.91
#